data_618169521c78b5717949ab81be60964f
#
_entry.id   618169521c78b5717949ab81be60964f
#
_cell.length_a   1.000
_cell.length_b   1.000
_cell.length_c   1.000
_cell.angle_alpha   90.00
_cell.angle_beta   90.00
_cell.angle_gamma   90.00
#
_symmetry.space_group_name_H-M   'P 1'
#
loop_
_entity.id
_entity.type
_entity.pdbx_description
1 polymer ?
#
loop_
_entity_poly.entity_id
_entity_poly.type
_entity_poly.pdbx_seq_one_letter_code
_entity_poly.pdbx_strand_id
1 'polypeptide(L)'
;MKTKILSVYDWFLIIGVIVTNIVYSFLTGTLDVVGSVASVAGVLCVVLVAKGSIWNYLFGIVNVSLYALISYKADLYGDAALNALYYVPMQFIGWWQWRKRGAAVSQAEAGDGTVQVRARRFTWIQRAFLALGCLFAVVIFGLLLDHFGDPQPFKDSTTTVLSIVAQALMALAFMEQWALW
;
A
#
# COMPACT_ATOMS: atom_id res chain seq x y z
N MET A 1 6.55 -4.27 29.68
CA MET A 1 7.35 -5.02 28.68
C MET A 1 7.51 -4.12 27.45
N LYS A 2 8.71 -3.64 27.13
CA LYS A 2 8.95 -2.82 25.92
C LYS A 2 8.70 -3.72 24.71
N THR A 3 7.56 -3.56 24.06
CA THR A 3 7.28 -4.24 22.80
C THR A 3 8.31 -3.76 21.78
N LYS A 4 9.20 -4.66 21.36
CA LYS A 4 10.11 -4.37 20.24
C LYS A 4 9.26 -3.95 19.05
N ILE A 5 9.41 -2.72 18.60
CA ILE A 5 8.64 -2.14 17.48
C ILE A 5 8.79 -3.01 16.22
N LEU A 6 9.97 -3.62 16.02
CA LEU A 6 10.28 -4.51 14.90
C LEU A 6 10.64 -5.91 15.40
N SER A 7 10.06 -6.93 14.75
CA SER A 7 10.38 -8.34 14.96
C SER A 7 11.59 -8.76 14.13
N VAL A 8 12.13 -9.97 14.39
CA VAL A 8 13.23 -10.53 13.59
C VAL A 8 12.84 -10.68 12.12
N TYR A 9 11.58 -11.04 11.85
CA TYR A 9 11.04 -11.16 10.48
C TYR A 9 10.99 -9.80 9.76
N ASP A 10 10.65 -8.73 10.47
CA ASP A 10 10.62 -7.39 9.89
C ASP A 10 12.01 -6.95 9.45
N TRP A 11 13.03 -7.22 10.29
CA TRP A 11 14.43 -6.98 9.95
C TRP A 11 14.88 -7.82 8.75
N PHE A 12 14.47 -9.08 8.68
CA PHE A 12 14.80 -9.94 7.55
C PHE A 12 14.25 -9.37 6.23
N LEU A 13 13.01 -8.86 6.24
CA LEU A 13 12.40 -8.23 5.06
C LEU A 13 13.14 -6.95 4.65
N ILE A 14 13.43 -6.07 5.61
CA ILE A 14 14.12 -4.80 5.34
C ILE A 14 15.53 -5.05 4.80
N ILE A 15 16.30 -5.90 5.46
CA ILE A 15 17.67 -6.26 5.06
C ILE A 15 17.64 -6.97 3.69
N GLY A 16 16.69 -7.89 3.48
CA GLY A 16 16.51 -8.59 2.21
C GLY A 16 16.34 -7.62 1.04
N VAL A 17 15.48 -6.61 1.17
CA VAL A 17 15.29 -5.60 0.13
C VAL A 17 16.54 -4.75 -0.09
N ILE A 18 17.24 -4.34 0.97
CA ILE A 18 18.49 -3.59 0.86
C ILE A 18 19.55 -4.42 0.12
N VAL A 19 19.72 -5.68 0.51
CA VAL A 19 20.68 -6.60 -0.14
C VAL A 19 20.32 -6.80 -1.61
N THR A 20 19.04 -7.01 -1.92
CA THR A 20 18.58 -7.17 -3.32
C THR A 20 18.90 -5.92 -4.16
N ASN A 21 18.68 -4.71 -3.63
CA ASN A 21 19.03 -3.48 -4.33
C ASN A 21 20.55 -3.36 -4.57
N ILE A 22 21.38 -3.72 -3.57
CA ILE A 22 22.83 -3.71 -3.71
C ILE A 22 23.28 -4.72 -4.78
N VAL A 23 22.78 -5.94 -4.72
CA VAL A 23 23.10 -6.99 -5.70
C VAL A 23 22.68 -6.56 -7.11
N TYR A 24 21.47 -6.01 -7.25
CA TYR A 24 21.00 -5.49 -8.54
C TYR A 24 21.90 -4.39 -9.07
N SER A 25 22.26 -3.39 -8.26
CA SER A 25 23.17 -2.32 -8.66
C SER A 25 24.55 -2.85 -9.08
N PHE A 26 25.04 -3.87 -8.38
CA PHE A 26 26.32 -4.49 -8.71
C PHE A 26 26.27 -5.26 -10.05
N LEU A 27 25.18 -6.01 -10.28
CA LEU A 27 25.01 -6.81 -11.50
C LEU A 27 24.76 -5.95 -12.74
N THR A 28 24.04 -4.84 -12.60
CA THR A 28 23.71 -3.93 -13.72
C THR A 28 24.78 -2.85 -13.97
N GLY A 29 25.70 -2.66 -13.01
CA GLY A 29 26.67 -1.57 -13.04
C GLY A 29 26.05 -0.18 -12.94
N THR A 30 24.75 -0.09 -12.59
CA THR A 30 24.00 1.16 -12.48
C THR A 30 23.46 1.33 -11.06
N LEU A 31 23.58 2.54 -10.50
CA LEU A 31 23.08 2.86 -9.17
C LEU A 31 21.73 3.59 -9.32
N ASP A 32 20.64 2.81 -9.26
CA ASP A 32 19.29 3.36 -9.21
C ASP A 32 18.93 3.80 -7.79
N VAL A 33 19.32 5.01 -7.43
CA VAL A 33 19.06 5.59 -6.12
C VAL A 33 17.55 5.78 -5.90
N VAL A 34 16.83 6.22 -6.94
CA VAL A 34 15.39 6.52 -6.83
C VAL A 34 14.59 5.24 -6.60
N GLY A 35 14.84 4.18 -7.39
CA GLY A 35 14.22 2.88 -7.21
C GLY A 35 14.59 2.22 -5.88
N SER A 36 15.85 2.36 -5.45
CA SER A 36 16.31 1.84 -4.15
C SER A 36 15.62 2.53 -2.97
N VAL A 37 15.49 3.85 -3.00
CA VAL A 37 14.75 4.59 -1.95
C VAL A 37 13.26 4.25 -1.98
N ALA A 38 12.65 4.14 -3.16
CA ALA A 38 11.26 3.77 -3.31
C ALA A 38 10.99 2.37 -2.74
N SER A 39 11.81 1.37 -3.06
CA SER A 39 11.63 -0.01 -2.59
C SER A 39 11.82 -0.14 -1.08
N VAL A 40 12.82 0.51 -0.50
CA VAL A 40 13.03 0.52 0.97
C VAL A 40 11.87 1.23 1.67
N ALA A 41 11.42 2.38 1.16
CA ALA A 41 10.26 3.08 1.71
C ALA A 41 8.99 2.22 1.62
N GLY A 42 8.79 1.47 0.52
CA GLY A 42 7.69 0.53 0.35
C GLY A 42 7.68 -0.58 1.39
N VAL A 43 8.82 -1.23 1.62
CA VAL A 43 8.94 -2.28 2.65
C VAL A 43 8.70 -1.73 4.05
N LEU A 44 9.25 -0.56 4.38
CA LEU A 44 8.99 0.10 5.67
C LEU A 44 7.51 0.43 5.84
N CYS A 45 6.86 0.92 4.79
CA CYS A 45 5.41 1.16 4.79
C CYS A 45 4.64 -0.12 5.15
N VAL A 46 4.89 -1.23 4.46
CA VAL A 46 4.20 -2.51 4.67
C VAL A 46 4.43 -3.06 6.08
N VAL A 47 5.69 -3.05 6.56
CA VAL A 47 6.03 -3.50 7.92
C VAL A 47 5.29 -2.66 8.97
N LEU A 48 5.24 -1.34 8.80
CA LEU A 48 4.57 -0.44 9.73
C LEU A 48 3.04 -0.57 9.67
N VAL A 49 2.46 -0.81 8.49
CA VAL A 49 1.02 -1.15 8.37
C VAL A 49 0.69 -2.41 9.16
N ALA A 50 1.52 -3.45 9.03
CA ALA A 50 1.35 -4.71 9.76
C ALA A 50 1.37 -4.53 11.29
N LYS A 51 2.09 -3.51 11.78
CA LYS A 51 2.14 -3.12 13.19
C LYS A 51 1.03 -2.15 13.61
N GLY A 52 0.18 -1.72 12.70
CA GLY A 52 -0.82 -0.68 12.98
C GLY A 52 -0.23 0.70 13.25
N SER A 53 1.01 0.95 12.85
CA SER A 53 1.73 2.19 13.10
C SER A 53 1.37 3.26 12.07
N ILE A 54 1.01 4.46 12.53
CA ILE A 54 0.67 5.60 11.68
C ILE A 54 1.85 6.07 10.81
N TRP A 55 3.06 5.76 11.20
CA TRP A 55 4.27 6.10 10.45
C TRP A 55 4.36 5.43 9.08
N ASN A 56 3.51 4.40 8.84
CA ASN A 56 3.40 3.77 7.52
C ASN A 56 3.11 4.81 6.43
N TYR A 57 2.27 5.81 6.72
CA TYR A 57 1.86 6.82 5.74
C TYR A 57 3.00 7.75 5.34
N LEU A 58 3.97 8.02 6.23
CA LEU A 58 5.15 8.80 5.87
C LEU A 58 6.00 8.07 4.82
N PHE A 59 6.27 6.79 5.05
CA PHE A 59 7.01 5.96 4.11
C PHE A 59 6.18 5.65 2.86
N GLY A 60 4.87 5.50 3.02
CA GLY A 60 3.94 5.34 1.91
C GLY A 60 3.94 6.53 0.94
N ILE A 61 3.90 7.77 1.45
CA ILE A 61 3.99 8.97 0.60
C ILE A 61 5.29 8.98 -0.19
N VAL A 62 6.42 8.71 0.45
CA VAL A 62 7.73 8.63 -0.24
C VAL A 62 7.70 7.57 -1.34
N ASN A 63 7.24 6.35 -1.01
CA ASN A 63 7.18 5.25 -1.97
C ASN A 63 6.31 5.59 -3.19
N VAL A 64 5.04 5.98 -2.98
CA VAL A 64 4.10 6.22 -4.10
C VAL A 64 4.49 7.44 -4.93
N SER A 65 5.08 8.48 -4.33
CA SER A 65 5.56 9.66 -5.05
C SER A 65 6.75 9.32 -5.95
N LEU A 66 7.71 8.54 -5.44
CA LEU A 66 8.85 8.09 -6.23
C LEU A 66 8.41 7.10 -7.32
N TYR A 67 7.44 6.21 -7.01
CA TYR A 67 6.92 5.29 -8.00
C TYR A 67 6.17 6.00 -9.13
N ALA A 68 5.41 7.06 -8.82
CA ALA A 68 4.81 7.92 -9.83
C ALA A 68 5.86 8.54 -10.76
N LEU A 69 6.98 9.00 -10.20
CA LEU A 69 8.09 9.56 -10.97
C LEU A 69 8.78 8.52 -11.84
N ILE A 70 9.02 7.32 -11.31
CA ILE A 70 9.63 6.19 -12.04
C ILE A 70 8.72 5.78 -13.20
N SER A 71 7.42 5.59 -12.94
CA SER A 71 6.44 5.22 -13.96
C SER A 71 6.32 6.28 -15.05
N TYR A 72 6.31 7.56 -14.67
CA TYR A 72 6.31 8.65 -15.65
C TYR A 72 7.54 8.65 -16.56
N LYS A 73 8.74 8.40 -16.00
CA LYS A 73 9.99 8.30 -16.77
C LYS A 73 10.07 7.05 -17.65
N ALA A 74 9.30 6.03 -17.33
CA ALA A 74 9.19 4.79 -18.10
C ALA A 74 8.04 4.82 -19.12
N ASP A 75 7.43 6.00 -19.36
CA ASP A 75 6.28 6.22 -20.25
C ASP A 75 5.02 5.44 -19.86
N LEU A 76 4.95 4.97 -18.61
CA LEU A 76 3.79 4.29 -18.02
C LEU A 76 2.85 5.33 -17.40
N TYR A 77 2.21 6.13 -18.24
CA TYR A 77 1.40 7.27 -17.79
C TYR A 77 0.18 6.88 -16.95
N GLY A 78 -0.42 5.71 -17.21
CA GLY A 78 -1.53 5.17 -16.41
C GLY A 78 -1.10 4.91 -14.96
N ASP A 79 0.02 4.22 -14.76
CA ASP A 79 0.58 3.95 -13.44
C ASP A 79 1.05 5.23 -12.74
N ALA A 80 1.67 6.15 -13.49
CA ALA A 80 2.07 7.44 -12.96
C ALA A 80 0.86 8.23 -12.46
N ALA A 81 -0.22 8.29 -13.24
CA ALA A 81 -1.46 8.96 -12.87
C ALA A 81 -2.14 8.27 -11.65
N LEU A 82 -2.22 6.94 -11.63
CA LEU A 82 -2.76 6.17 -10.50
C LEU A 82 -2.00 6.48 -9.21
N ASN A 83 -0.68 6.46 -9.26
CA ASN A 83 0.14 6.75 -8.09
C ASN A 83 0.01 8.20 -7.64
N ALA A 84 0.09 9.18 -8.56
CA ALA A 84 0.05 10.60 -8.23
C ALA A 84 -1.35 11.09 -7.83
N LEU A 85 -2.40 10.67 -8.55
CA LEU A 85 -3.75 11.21 -8.39
C LEU A 85 -4.63 10.41 -7.42
N TYR A 86 -4.30 9.13 -7.20
CA TYR A 86 -5.07 8.29 -6.28
C TYR A 86 -4.26 7.91 -5.03
N TYR A 87 -3.10 7.26 -5.17
CA TYR A 87 -2.38 6.77 -4.00
C TYR A 87 -1.79 7.88 -3.13
N VAL A 88 -1.24 8.94 -3.70
CA VAL A 88 -0.72 10.08 -2.91
C VAL A 88 -1.84 10.72 -2.07
N PRO A 89 -3.00 11.13 -2.61
CA PRO A 89 -4.11 11.64 -1.80
C PRO A 89 -4.59 10.64 -0.74
N MET A 90 -4.64 9.34 -1.07
CA MET A 90 -5.07 8.30 -0.13
C MET A 90 -4.11 8.13 1.05
N GLN A 91 -2.82 8.42 0.91
CA GLN A 91 -1.89 8.44 2.05
C GLN A 91 -2.28 9.54 3.06
N PHE A 92 -2.63 10.74 2.59
CA PHE A 92 -3.07 11.82 3.46
C PHE A 92 -4.42 11.51 4.13
N ILE A 93 -5.39 10.97 3.37
CA ILE A 93 -6.69 10.56 3.88
C ILE A 93 -6.52 9.47 4.94
N GLY A 94 -5.70 8.46 4.66
CA GLY A 94 -5.42 7.37 5.59
C GLY A 94 -4.73 7.86 6.86
N TRP A 95 -3.71 8.71 6.72
CA TRP A 95 -3.02 9.29 7.86
C TRP A 95 -3.99 10.07 8.78
N TRP A 96 -4.84 10.92 8.20
CA TRP A 96 -5.85 11.67 8.95
C TRP A 96 -6.88 10.75 9.64
N GLN A 97 -7.36 9.72 8.94
CA GLN A 97 -8.28 8.72 9.48
C GLN A 97 -7.66 7.94 10.66
N TRP A 98 -6.44 7.48 10.49
CA TRP A 98 -5.73 6.73 11.52
C TRP A 98 -5.39 7.60 12.73
N ARG A 99 -5.02 8.86 12.52
CA ARG A 99 -4.78 9.83 13.58
C ARG A 99 -6.03 10.06 14.44
N LYS A 100 -7.18 10.23 13.81
CA LYS A 100 -8.47 10.37 14.54
C LYS A 100 -8.79 9.13 15.37
N ARG A 101 -8.59 7.94 14.82
CA ARG A 101 -8.86 6.68 15.52
C ARG A 101 -7.88 6.42 16.65
N GLY A 102 -6.61 6.70 16.44
CA GLY A 102 -5.59 6.57 17.47
C GLY A 102 -5.85 7.50 18.66
N ALA A 103 -6.28 8.73 18.41
CA ALA A 103 -6.66 9.66 19.47
C ALA A 103 -7.87 9.14 20.29
N ALA A 104 -8.85 8.52 19.62
CA ALA A 104 -10.00 7.92 20.30
C ALA A 104 -9.63 6.70 21.17
N VAL A 105 -8.67 5.88 20.74
CA VAL A 105 -8.15 4.73 21.50
C VAL A 105 -7.29 5.18 22.67
N SER A 106 -6.44 6.20 22.48
CA SER A 106 -5.58 6.74 23.54
C SER A 106 -6.36 7.43 24.65
N GLN A 107 -7.55 7.95 24.38
CA GLN A 107 -8.46 8.48 25.41
C GLN A 107 -9.11 7.35 26.25
N ALA A 108 -9.22 6.15 25.67
CA ALA A 108 -9.79 5.00 26.36
C ALA A 108 -8.74 4.18 27.14
N GLU A 109 -7.48 4.23 26.75
CA GLU A 109 -6.35 3.52 27.34
C GLU A 109 -5.21 4.51 27.65
N ALA A 110 -5.32 5.28 28.73
CA ALA A 110 -4.29 6.20 29.17
C ALA A 110 -3.04 5.41 29.62
N GLY A 111 -2.03 5.24 28.74
CA GLY A 111 -0.82 4.54 29.18
C GLY A 111 0.41 4.50 28.27
N ASP A 112 0.33 4.62 26.97
CA ASP A 112 1.55 4.60 26.15
C ASP A 112 1.38 5.42 24.85
N GLY A 113 2.34 6.32 24.59
CA GLY A 113 2.32 7.32 23.54
C GLY A 113 2.47 6.78 22.08
N THR A 114 2.32 5.49 21.86
CA THR A 114 2.29 4.88 20.53
C THR A 114 0.87 4.74 20.03
N VAL A 115 0.49 5.56 19.05
CA VAL A 115 -0.82 5.48 18.39
C VAL A 115 -0.86 4.21 17.54
N GLN A 116 -1.38 3.11 18.12
CA GLN A 116 -1.67 1.88 17.37
C GLN A 116 -3.15 1.87 16.96
N VAL A 117 -3.40 1.72 15.67
CA VAL A 117 -4.75 1.64 15.13
C VAL A 117 -5.24 0.20 15.13
N ARG A 118 -6.33 -0.06 15.85
CA ARG A 118 -6.96 -1.38 15.88
C ARG A 118 -7.66 -1.66 14.55
N ALA A 119 -7.27 -2.74 13.88
CA ALA A 119 -7.86 -3.14 12.61
C ALA A 119 -9.33 -3.59 12.79
N ARG A 120 -10.18 -3.22 11.85
CA ARG A 120 -11.59 -3.63 11.78
C ARG A 120 -11.71 -4.89 10.93
N ARG A 121 -12.81 -5.63 11.12
CA ARG A 121 -13.14 -6.79 10.29
C ARG A 121 -14.55 -6.63 9.73
N PHE A 122 -14.72 -7.04 8.49
CA PHE A 122 -16.05 -7.15 7.88
C PHE A 122 -16.79 -8.38 8.39
N THR A 123 -18.12 -8.27 8.41
CA THR A 123 -19.01 -9.42 8.54
C THR A 123 -18.96 -10.26 7.26
N TRP A 124 -19.37 -11.53 7.31
CA TRP A 124 -19.41 -12.40 6.13
C TRP A 124 -20.24 -11.82 4.98
N ILE A 125 -21.35 -11.15 5.29
CA ILE A 125 -22.21 -10.50 4.32
C ILE A 125 -21.46 -9.34 3.64
N GLN A 126 -20.77 -8.50 4.41
CA GLN A 126 -19.97 -7.40 3.85
C GLN A 126 -18.82 -7.89 2.97
N ARG A 127 -18.18 -9.01 3.33
CA ARG A 127 -17.13 -9.64 2.50
C ARG A 127 -17.71 -10.14 1.18
N ALA A 128 -18.89 -10.75 1.20
CA ALA A 128 -19.56 -11.19 -0.01
C ALA A 128 -19.91 -10.01 -0.93
N PHE A 129 -20.44 -8.91 -0.38
CA PHE A 129 -20.71 -7.70 -1.15
C PHE A 129 -19.42 -7.06 -1.72
N LEU A 130 -18.34 -7.03 -0.94
CA LEU A 130 -17.05 -6.53 -1.40
C LEU A 130 -16.53 -7.38 -2.57
N ALA A 131 -16.55 -8.70 -2.43
CA ALA A 131 -16.09 -9.62 -3.48
C ALA A 131 -16.92 -9.49 -4.76
N LEU A 132 -18.26 -9.43 -4.65
CA LEU A 132 -19.14 -9.20 -5.80
C LEU A 132 -18.90 -7.83 -6.44
N GLY A 133 -18.72 -6.79 -5.63
CA GLY A 133 -18.41 -5.45 -6.11
C GLY A 133 -17.08 -5.39 -6.87
N CYS A 134 -16.03 -6.04 -6.33
CA CYS A 134 -14.74 -6.16 -7.00
C CYS A 134 -14.87 -6.93 -8.32
N LEU A 135 -15.57 -8.06 -8.32
CA LEU A 135 -15.79 -8.86 -9.53
C LEU A 135 -16.50 -8.04 -10.60
N PHE A 136 -17.57 -7.35 -10.24
CA PHE A 136 -18.32 -6.50 -11.15
C PHE A 136 -17.46 -5.34 -11.71
N ALA A 137 -16.69 -4.68 -10.85
CA ALA A 137 -15.77 -3.62 -11.26
C ALA A 137 -14.66 -4.14 -12.21
N VAL A 138 -14.10 -5.33 -11.93
CA VAL A 138 -13.11 -5.97 -12.79
C VAL A 138 -13.68 -6.27 -14.17
N VAL A 139 -14.91 -6.81 -14.24
CA VAL A 139 -15.55 -7.12 -15.52
C VAL A 139 -15.79 -5.85 -16.33
N ILE A 140 -16.40 -4.82 -15.72
CA ILE A 140 -16.70 -3.56 -16.42
C ILE A 140 -15.40 -2.90 -16.90
N PHE A 141 -14.40 -2.78 -16.01
CA PHE A 141 -13.14 -2.14 -16.36
C PHE A 141 -12.34 -2.96 -17.36
N GLY A 142 -12.40 -4.30 -17.28
CA GLY A 142 -11.80 -5.20 -18.25
C GLY A 142 -12.40 -5.06 -19.66
N LEU A 143 -13.73 -4.99 -19.77
CA LEU A 143 -14.42 -4.73 -21.03
C LEU A 143 -14.08 -3.35 -21.60
N LEU A 144 -13.91 -2.35 -20.74
CA LEU A 144 -13.49 -1.02 -21.14
C LEU A 144 -12.07 -1.03 -21.70
N LEU A 145 -11.12 -1.68 -21.02
CA LEU A 145 -9.73 -1.81 -21.46
C LEU A 145 -9.64 -2.60 -22.79
N ASP A 146 -10.42 -3.67 -22.93
CA ASP A 146 -10.53 -4.45 -24.17
C ASP A 146 -10.99 -3.57 -25.35
N HIS A 147 -11.97 -2.71 -25.11
CA HIS A 147 -12.46 -1.74 -26.12
C HIS A 147 -11.36 -0.75 -26.55
N PHE A 148 -10.45 -0.38 -25.66
CA PHE A 148 -9.30 0.48 -25.96
C PHE A 148 -8.08 -0.27 -26.53
N GLY A 149 -8.19 -1.59 -26.71
CA GLY A 149 -7.16 -2.41 -27.34
C GLY A 149 -6.04 -2.86 -26.39
N ASP A 150 -6.30 -2.92 -25.09
CA ASP A 150 -5.35 -3.44 -24.11
C ASP A 150 -5.06 -4.93 -24.40
N PRO A 151 -3.78 -5.38 -24.44
CA PRO A 151 -3.44 -6.77 -24.74
C PRO A 151 -3.80 -7.75 -23.61
N GLN A 152 -3.99 -7.28 -22.37
CA GLN A 152 -4.33 -8.10 -21.21
C GLN A 152 -5.43 -7.47 -20.32
N PRO A 153 -6.60 -7.11 -20.89
CA PRO A 153 -7.56 -6.22 -20.25
C PRO A 153 -8.08 -6.70 -18.89
N PHE A 154 -8.35 -8.01 -18.76
CA PHE A 154 -8.85 -8.56 -17.48
C PHE A 154 -7.77 -8.72 -16.42
N LYS A 155 -6.53 -8.94 -16.81
CA LYS A 155 -5.40 -8.99 -15.87
C LYS A 155 -5.12 -7.58 -15.31
N ASP A 156 -5.04 -6.59 -16.18
CA ASP A 156 -4.75 -5.20 -15.79
C ASP A 156 -5.93 -4.59 -15.01
N SER A 157 -7.16 -4.90 -15.41
CA SER A 157 -8.36 -4.56 -14.65
C SER A 157 -8.34 -5.17 -13.24
N THR A 158 -7.98 -6.45 -13.11
CA THR A 158 -7.94 -7.14 -11.82
C THR A 158 -6.92 -6.49 -10.89
N THR A 159 -5.69 -6.29 -11.37
CA THR A 159 -4.62 -5.67 -10.55
C THR A 159 -5.00 -4.25 -10.14
N THR A 160 -5.53 -3.44 -11.05
CA THR A 160 -5.94 -2.07 -10.78
C THR A 160 -7.07 -1.99 -9.77
N VAL A 161 -8.17 -2.72 -9.99
CA VAL A 161 -9.34 -2.69 -9.09
C VAL A 161 -8.98 -3.18 -7.69
N LEU A 162 -8.27 -4.31 -7.59
CA LEU A 162 -7.89 -4.86 -6.29
C LEU A 162 -6.93 -3.93 -5.54
N SER A 163 -5.98 -3.32 -6.23
CA SER A 163 -5.05 -2.36 -5.62
C SER A 163 -5.76 -1.10 -5.10
N ILE A 164 -6.71 -0.56 -5.88
CA ILE A 164 -7.52 0.60 -5.46
C ILE A 164 -8.33 0.25 -4.21
N VAL A 165 -9.01 -0.88 -4.21
CA VAL A 165 -9.83 -1.31 -3.07
C VAL A 165 -8.97 -1.62 -1.85
N ALA A 166 -7.83 -2.31 -2.03
CA ALA A 166 -6.90 -2.60 -0.93
C ALA A 166 -6.38 -1.33 -0.26
N GLN A 167 -5.99 -0.32 -1.05
CA GLN A 167 -5.55 0.97 -0.52
C GLN A 167 -6.65 1.70 0.25
N ALA A 168 -7.89 1.68 -0.24
CA ALA A 168 -9.03 2.25 0.46
C ALA A 168 -9.31 1.53 1.79
N LEU A 169 -9.26 0.19 1.80
CA LEU A 169 -9.42 -0.60 3.02
C LEU A 169 -8.29 -0.35 4.02
N MET A 170 -7.06 -0.19 3.55
CA MET A 170 -5.93 0.19 4.39
C MET A 170 -6.16 1.54 5.06
N ALA A 171 -6.57 2.55 4.31
CA ALA A 171 -6.87 3.88 4.85
C ALA A 171 -7.99 3.82 5.90
N LEU A 172 -8.97 2.94 5.71
CA LEU A 172 -10.07 2.71 6.64
C LEU A 172 -9.73 1.72 7.77
N ALA A 173 -8.51 1.19 7.83
CA ALA A 173 -8.01 0.19 8.78
C ALA A 173 -8.86 -1.10 8.83
N PHE A 174 -9.25 -1.62 7.68
CA PHE A 174 -9.87 -2.94 7.55
C PHE A 174 -8.83 -4.02 7.31
N MET A 175 -9.00 -5.19 7.95
CA MET A 175 -8.07 -6.32 7.80
C MET A 175 -8.15 -6.98 6.43
N GLU A 176 -9.27 -6.90 5.76
CA GLU A 176 -9.54 -7.51 4.45
C GLU A 176 -8.60 -6.99 3.35
N GLN A 177 -7.90 -5.88 3.55
CA GLN A 177 -6.82 -5.41 2.66
C GLN A 177 -5.79 -6.52 2.38
N TRP A 178 -5.48 -7.35 3.37
CA TRP A 178 -4.49 -8.43 3.23
C TRP A 178 -4.90 -9.52 2.26
N ALA A 179 -6.19 -9.71 2.04
CA ALA A 179 -6.72 -10.69 1.10
C ALA A 179 -6.68 -10.20 -0.36
N LEU A 180 -6.48 -8.89 -0.56
CA LEU A 180 -6.49 -8.24 -1.88
C LEU A 180 -5.08 -7.95 -2.42
N TRP A 181 -4.09 -7.87 -1.52
CA TRP A 181 -2.68 -7.76 -1.88
C TRP A 181 -2.07 -9.13 -2.24
#